data_c6b8a3375b5193d19311cd3e584fd107
#
_entry.id   c6b8a3375b5193d19311cd3e584fd107
#
_cell.length_a   1.000
_cell.length_b   1.000
_cell.length_c   1.000
_cell.angle_alpha   90.00
_cell.angle_beta   90.00
_cell.angle_gamma   90.00
#
_symmetry.space_group_name_H-M   'P 1'
#
loop_
_entity.id
_entity.type
_entity.pdbx_description
1 polymer ?
#
loop_
_entity_poly.entity_id
_entity_poly.type
_entity_poly.pdbx_seq_one_letter_code
_entity_poly.pdbx_strand_id
1 'polypeptide(L)'
;MSSAGRSRKRRDTSNDLDLVWKALSDPTRRSILDLLRKGPCTTTEIVARFTGLTRFGVMKHITVLRDAGLVQDRWEGRQRINSLNVVPIRLIYERWVSGYQDLWVSKLTSLKKSLEDKPRKDSKR
;
A
#
# COMPACT_ATOMS: atom_id res chain seq x y z
N MET A 1 22.19 -18.54 -18.53
CA MET A 1 22.14 -18.26 -18.03
C MET A 1 21.53 -17.26 -17.55
N SER A 2 21.07 -16.97 -16.91
CA SER A 2 20.29 -16.26 -16.33
C SER A 2 20.68 -14.94 -15.99
N SER A 3 20.98 -14.14 -16.88
CA SER A 3 21.29 -12.80 -16.59
C SER A 3 20.07 -12.06 -16.06
N ALA A 4 18.90 -12.52 -16.41
CA ALA A 4 17.71 -11.89 -15.89
C ALA A 4 17.65 -11.95 -14.37
N GLY A 5 18.09 -13.02 -13.80
CA GLY A 5 18.12 -13.15 -12.36
C GLY A 5 19.07 -12.18 -11.72
N ARG A 6 20.19 -11.94 -12.36
CA ARG A 6 21.15 -11.00 -11.82
C ARG A 6 20.64 -9.58 -11.90
N SER A 7 19.94 -9.25 -12.95
CA SER A 7 19.35 -7.95 -13.08
C SER A 7 18.41 -7.65 -11.94
N ARG A 8 17.61 -8.62 -11.59
CA ARG A 8 16.68 -8.42 -10.51
C ARG A 8 17.35 -8.17 -9.20
N LYS A 9 18.47 -8.78 -8.97
CA LYS A 9 19.17 -8.59 -7.71
C LYS A 9 19.68 -7.20 -7.54
N ARG A 10 19.82 -6.48 -8.63
CA ARG A 10 20.32 -5.12 -8.56
C ARG A 10 19.23 -4.10 -8.63
N ARG A 11 18.02 -4.51 -8.45
CA ARG A 11 16.91 -3.60 -8.52
C ARG A 11 17.04 -2.51 -7.46
N ASP A 12 16.86 -1.28 -7.91
CA ASP A 12 16.93 -0.13 -7.05
C ASP A 12 15.67 -0.04 -6.19
N THR A 13 15.84 0.16 -4.90
CA THR A 13 14.71 0.28 -3.98
C THR A 13 13.79 1.42 -4.38
N SER A 14 14.35 2.53 -4.85
CA SER A 14 13.52 3.66 -5.28
C SER A 14 12.61 3.27 -6.41
N ASN A 15 13.13 2.49 -7.34
CA ASN A 15 12.34 2.04 -8.47
C ASN A 15 11.23 1.10 -8.03
N ASP A 16 11.52 0.25 -7.06
CA ASP A 16 10.52 -0.66 -6.50
C ASP A 16 9.40 0.13 -5.83
N LEU A 17 9.74 1.16 -5.10
CA LEU A 17 8.74 1.98 -4.43
C LEU A 17 7.91 2.79 -5.42
N ASP A 18 8.51 3.17 -6.55
CA ASP A 18 7.75 3.85 -7.60
C ASP A 18 6.66 2.95 -8.16
N LEU A 19 6.94 1.66 -8.31
CA LEU A 19 5.92 0.72 -8.76
C LEU A 19 4.79 0.62 -7.74
N VAL A 20 5.12 0.69 -6.46
CA VAL A 20 4.10 0.66 -5.42
C VAL A 20 3.22 1.91 -5.51
N TRP A 21 3.83 3.08 -5.64
CA TRP A 21 3.06 4.32 -5.78
C TRP A 21 2.16 4.27 -6.99
N LYS A 22 2.67 3.78 -8.10
CA LYS A 22 1.87 3.64 -9.31
C LYS A 22 0.67 2.74 -9.07
N ALA A 23 0.90 1.61 -8.43
CA ALA A 23 -0.18 0.67 -8.15
C ALA A 23 -1.23 1.30 -7.26
N LEU A 24 -0.82 2.07 -6.26
CA LEU A 24 -1.75 2.68 -5.32
C LEU A 24 -2.45 3.92 -5.88
N SER A 25 -2.06 4.40 -7.03
CA SER A 25 -2.64 5.62 -7.58
C SER A 25 -4.03 5.41 -8.18
N ASP A 26 -4.45 4.19 -8.38
CA ASP A 26 -5.74 3.89 -9.02
C ASP A 26 -6.75 3.41 -7.99
N PRO A 27 -7.98 3.98 -7.99
CA PRO A 27 -8.97 3.60 -6.97
C PRO A 27 -9.44 2.15 -7.09
N THR A 28 -9.51 1.59 -8.29
CA THR A 28 -9.88 0.20 -8.44
C THR A 28 -8.85 -0.71 -7.81
N ARG A 29 -7.57 -0.40 -8.02
CA ARG A 29 -6.51 -1.20 -7.42
C ARG A 29 -6.54 -1.11 -5.91
N ARG A 30 -6.81 0.07 -5.36
CA ARG A 30 -6.94 0.19 -3.91
C ARG A 30 -8.12 -0.64 -3.39
N SER A 31 -9.22 -0.68 -4.15
CA SER A 31 -10.37 -1.49 -3.76
C SER A 31 -10.05 -2.98 -3.78
N ILE A 32 -9.24 -3.42 -4.74
CA ILE A 32 -8.81 -4.82 -4.77
C ILE A 32 -7.97 -5.12 -3.51
N LEU A 33 -7.07 -4.22 -3.15
CA LEU A 33 -6.28 -4.42 -1.94
C LEU A 33 -7.15 -4.44 -0.69
N ASP A 34 -8.18 -3.61 -0.64
CA ASP A 34 -9.11 -3.63 0.48
C ASP A 34 -9.83 -4.98 0.58
N LEU A 35 -10.19 -5.54 -0.56
CA LEU A 35 -10.81 -6.85 -0.57
C LEU A 35 -9.84 -7.91 -0.06
N LEU A 36 -8.60 -7.89 -0.54
CA LEU A 36 -7.60 -8.88 -0.15
C LEU A 36 -7.15 -8.72 1.31
N ARG A 37 -7.36 -7.56 1.88
CA ARG A 37 -7.06 -7.36 3.30
C ARG A 37 -7.93 -8.25 4.17
N LYS A 38 -9.11 -8.59 3.69
CA LYS A 38 -10.02 -9.45 4.43
C LYS A 38 -9.64 -10.92 4.33
N GLY A 39 -8.83 -11.27 3.36
CA GLY A 39 -8.36 -12.64 3.17
C GLY A 39 -8.07 -12.91 1.71
N PRO A 40 -7.36 -14.00 1.42
CA PRO A 40 -7.05 -14.36 0.04
C PRO A 40 -8.31 -14.60 -0.79
N CYS A 41 -8.25 -14.26 -2.06
CA CYS A 41 -9.36 -14.44 -2.99
C CYS A 41 -8.86 -15.05 -4.28
N THR A 42 -9.69 -15.88 -4.90
CA THR A 42 -9.37 -16.35 -6.25
C THR A 42 -9.54 -15.21 -7.23
N THR A 43 -8.91 -15.34 -8.38
CA THR A 43 -9.08 -14.33 -9.43
C THR A 43 -10.54 -14.22 -9.82
N THR A 44 -11.25 -15.35 -9.90
CA THR A 44 -12.67 -15.35 -10.24
C THR A 44 -13.49 -14.58 -9.21
N GLU A 45 -13.17 -14.73 -7.93
CA GLU A 45 -13.86 -13.99 -6.87
C GLU A 45 -13.62 -12.50 -6.99
N ILE A 46 -12.41 -12.11 -7.33
CA ILE A 46 -12.10 -10.69 -7.50
C ILE A 46 -12.88 -10.13 -8.68
N VAL A 47 -12.87 -10.86 -9.81
CA VAL A 47 -13.60 -10.42 -11.00
C VAL A 47 -15.08 -10.24 -10.68
N ALA A 48 -15.65 -11.16 -9.91
CA ALA A 48 -17.07 -11.09 -9.57
C ALA A 48 -17.44 -9.86 -8.76
N ARG A 49 -16.47 -9.30 -8.02
CA ARG A 49 -16.76 -8.14 -7.19
C ARG A 49 -16.70 -6.81 -7.97
N PHE A 50 -16.12 -6.82 -9.13
CA PHE A 50 -15.96 -5.59 -9.92
C PHE A 50 -16.77 -5.68 -11.21
N THR A 51 -18.07 -5.72 -11.05
CA THR A 51 -18.98 -6.00 -12.17
C THR A 51 -18.98 -4.93 -13.24
N GLY A 52 -18.51 -3.73 -12.94
CA GLY A 52 -18.40 -2.69 -13.94
C GLY A 52 -17.18 -2.80 -14.85
N LEU A 53 -16.33 -3.81 -14.61
CA LEU A 53 -15.12 -4.00 -15.38
C LEU A 53 -15.14 -5.36 -16.05
N THR A 54 -14.44 -5.46 -17.18
CA THR A 54 -14.27 -6.75 -17.83
C THR A 54 -13.28 -7.60 -17.04
N ARG A 55 -13.32 -8.89 -17.25
CA ARG A 55 -12.35 -9.79 -16.63
C ARG A 55 -10.91 -9.35 -17.00
N PHE A 56 -10.73 -9.02 -18.27
CA PHE A 56 -9.42 -8.59 -18.74
C PHE A 56 -8.96 -7.32 -17.99
N GLY A 57 -9.85 -6.37 -17.79
CA GLY A 57 -9.53 -5.14 -17.07
C GLY A 57 -9.13 -5.40 -15.63
N VAL A 58 -9.89 -6.28 -14.95
CA VAL A 58 -9.55 -6.65 -13.57
C VAL A 58 -8.19 -7.33 -13.53
N MET A 59 -7.94 -8.24 -14.46
CA MET A 59 -6.66 -8.95 -14.49
C MET A 59 -5.49 -8.03 -14.74
N LYS A 60 -5.68 -6.97 -15.52
CA LYS A 60 -4.62 -5.99 -15.72
C LYS A 60 -4.29 -5.27 -14.42
N HIS A 61 -5.31 -4.92 -13.66
CA HIS A 61 -5.08 -4.30 -12.36
C HIS A 61 -4.35 -5.23 -11.41
N ILE A 62 -4.72 -6.50 -11.40
CA ILE A 62 -4.04 -7.49 -10.56
C ILE A 62 -2.58 -7.62 -10.96
N THR A 63 -2.30 -7.58 -12.27
CA THR A 63 -0.93 -7.66 -12.75
C THR A 63 -0.09 -6.47 -12.25
N VAL A 64 -0.65 -5.27 -12.31
CA VAL A 64 0.06 -4.09 -11.80
C VAL A 64 0.35 -4.25 -10.31
N LEU A 65 -0.62 -4.74 -9.55
CA LEU A 65 -0.42 -4.98 -8.11
C LEU A 65 0.64 -6.04 -7.86
N ARG A 66 0.65 -7.07 -8.67
CA ARG A 66 1.63 -8.15 -8.53
C ARG A 66 3.02 -7.66 -8.87
N ASP A 67 3.15 -6.87 -9.93
CA ASP A 67 4.45 -6.32 -10.34
C ASP A 67 5.01 -5.40 -9.26
N ALA A 68 4.15 -4.74 -8.51
CA ALA A 68 4.56 -3.88 -7.41
C ALA A 68 4.85 -4.67 -6.13
N GLY A 69 4.63 -5.97 -6.15
CA GLY A 69 4.86 -6.81 -4.98
C GLY A 69 3.75 -6.74 -3.94
N LEU A 70 2.65 -6.06 -4.25
CA LEU A 70 1.53 -5.92 -3.31
C LEU A 70 0.61 -7.12 -3.29
N VAL A 71 0.64 -7.92 -4.36
CA VAL A 71 -0.16 -9.13 -4.46
C VAL A 71 0.76 -10.28 -4.80
N GLN A 72 0.60 -11.37 -4.07
CA GLN A 72 1.29 -12.62 -4.35
C GLN A 72 0.23 -13.63 -4.75
N ASP A 73 0.58 -14.56 -5.60
CA ASP A 73 -0.39 -15.54 -6.04
C ASP A 73 0.21 -16.94 -6.04
N ARG A 74 -0.68 -17.90 -5.97
CA ARG A 74 -0.30 -19.28 -6.08
C ARG A 74 -1.45 -20.05 -6.71
N TRP A 75 -1.16 -21.21 -7.28
CA TRP A 75 -2.17 -22.05 -7.85
C TRP A 75 -2.60 -23.10 -6.84
N GLU A 76 -3.90 -23.31 -6.73
CA GLU A 76 -4.46 -24.42 -5.97
C GLU A 76 -5.40 -25.14 -6.92
N GLY A 77 -4.95 -26.25 -7.47
CA GLY A 77 -5.70 -26.92 -8.51
C GLY A 77 -5.77 -26.02 -9.73
N ARG A 78 -6.96 -25.68 -10.14
CA ARG A 78 -7.16 -24.81 -11.31
C ARG A 78 -7.41 -23.36 -10.93
N GLN A 79 -7.34 -23.06 -9.64
CA GLN A 79 -7.65 -21.73 -9.19
C GLN A 79 -6.39 -20.99 -8.80
N ARG A 80 -6.37 -19.71 -9.15
CA ARG A 80 -5.28 -18.84 -8.77
C ARG A 80 -5.71 -18.07 -7.54
N ILE A 81 -4.99 -18.24 -6.44
CA ILE A 81 -5.30 -17.59 -5.18
C ILE A 81 -4.39 -16.37 -5.03
N ASN A 82 -5.00 -15.23 -4.82
CA ASN A 82 -4.28 -13.97 -4.66
C ASN A 82 -4.29 -13.55 -3.21
N SER A 83 -3.15 -13.12 -2.70
CA SER A 83 -2.99 -12.70 -1.31
C SER A 83 -2.33 -11.34 -1.24
N LEU A 84 -2.69 -10.57 -0.25
CA LEU A 84 -2.08 -9.27 -0.01
C LEU A 84 -0.70 -9.45 0.62
N ASN A 85 0.27 -8.73 0.10
CA ASN A 85 1.57 -8.64 0.73
C ASN A 85 1.74 -7.21 1.22
N VAL A 86 1.79 -7.02 2.54
CA VAL A 86 1.84 -5.67 3.11
C VAL A 86 3.25 -5.09 3.20
N VAL A 87 4.26 -5.87 2.88
CA VAL A 87 5.65 -5.42 3.02
C VAL A 87 5.93 -4.13 2.25
N PRO A 88 5.54 -4.00 0.98
CA PRO A 88 5.81 -2.75 0.27
C PRO A 88 5.14 -1.54 0.91
N ILE A 89 3.94 -1.73 1.47
CA ILE A 89 3.24 -0.64 2.14
C ILE A 89 4.00 -0.26 3.41
N ARG A 90 4.51 -1.26 4.13
CA ARG A 90 5.28 -1.01 5.33
C ARG A 90 6.55 -0.21 5.02
N LEU A 91 7.19 -0.50 3.89
CA LEU A 91 8.38 0.22 3.47
C LEU A 91 8.07 1.69 3.19
N ILE A 92 6.93 1.96 2.56
CA ILE A 92 6.50 3.33 2.33
C ILE A 92 6.25 4.02 3.66
N TYR A 93 5.56 3.36 4.56
CA TYR A 93 5.26 3.90 5.87
C TYR A 93 6.56 4.28 6.59
N GLU A 94 7.51 3.37 6.62
CA GLU A 94 8.77 3.61 7.33
C GLU A 94 9.57 4.73 6.69
N ARG A 95 9.52 4.82 5.39
CA ARG A 95 10.32 5.81 4.69
C ARG A 95 9.76 7.23 4.84
N TRP A 96 8.46 7.38 4.73
CA TRP A 96 7.89 8.72 4.71
C TRP A 96 6.93 9.00 5.86
N VAL A 97 6.09 8.05 6.21
CA VAL A 97 5.02 8.32 7.17
C VAL A 97 5.55 8.34 8.60
N SER A 98 6.41 7.41 8.96
CA SER A 98 6.92 7.37 10.33
C SER A 98 7.72 8.63 10.65
N GLY A 99 8.46 9.15 9.68
CA GLY A 99 9.19 10.39 9.86
C GLY A 99 8.26 11.56 10.12
N TYR A 100 7.18 11.62 9.36
CA TYR A 100 6.18 12.64 9.57
C TYR A 100 5.45 12.46 10.88
N GLN A 101 5.26 11.23 11.30
CA GLN A 101 4.62 10.93 12.55
C GLN A 101 5.43 11.48 13.72
N ASP A 102 6.74 11.28 13.70
CA ASP A 102 7.63 11.80 14.71
C ASP A 102 7.60 13.32 14.73
N LEU A 103 7.55 13.93 13.58
CA LEU A 103 7.48 15.37 13.46
C LEU A 103 6.17 15.89 14.04
N TRP A 104 5.06 15.17 13.77
CA TRP A 104 3.77 15.52 14.31
C TRP A 104 3.77 15.50 15.83
N VAL A 105 4.29 14.42 16.41
CA VAL A 105 4.34 14.28 17.86
C VAL A 105 5.15 15.42 18.46
N SER A 106 6.29 15.73 17.87
CA SER A 106 7.12 16.80 18.33
C SER A 106 6.39 18.15 18.30
N LYS A 107 5.68 18.41 17.21
CA LYS A 107 4.95 19.65 17.08
C LYS A 107 3.79 19.75 18.04
N LEU A 108 3.08 18.65 18.25
CA LEU A 108 1.98 18.64 19.19
C LEU A 108 2.48 18.85 20.62
N THR A 109 3.60 18.27 20.95
CA THR A 109 4.19 18.43 22.27
C THR A 109 4.60 19.89 22.49
N SER A 110 5.20 20.50 21.50
CA SER A 110 5.57 21.91 21.58
C SER A 110 4.37 22.81 21.74
N LEU A 111 3.32 22.52 21.01
CA LEU A 111 2.09 23.28 21.09
C LEU A 111 1.46 23.16 22.46
N LYS A 112 1.41 21.95 22.97
CA LYS A 112 0.84 21.71 24.29
C LYS A 112 1.61 22.49 25.36
N LYS A 113 2.92 22.45 25.30
CA LYS A 113 3.73 23.14 26.25
C LYS A 113 3.51 24.65 26.16
N SER A 114 3.42 25.17 24.97
CA SER A 114 3.18 26.58 24.75
C SER A 114 1.86 27.01 25.35
N LEU A 115 0.83 26.20 25.19
CA LEU A 115 -0.47 26.52 25.75
C LEU A 115 -0.48 26.44 27.27
N GLU A 116 0.24 25.52 27.84
CA GLU A 116 0.31 25.39 29.29
C GLU A 116 1.08 26.53 29.92
N ASP A 117 2.07 27.04 29.24
CA ASP A 117 2.89 28.14 29.74
C ASP A 117 2.21 29.48 29.59
N LYS A 118 1.18 29.57 28.76
CA LYS A 118 0.53 30.83 28.53
C LYS A 118 -0.40 31.22 29.64
N PRO A 119 -0.45 32.46 30.02
CA PRO A 119 -1.42 32.91 31.04
C PRO A 119 -2.81 32.65 30.54
N ARG A 120 -3.69 32.29 31.43
CA ARG A 120 -5.07 31.98 31.08
C ARG A 120 -5.91 33.22 31.08
N LYS A 121 -5.67 34.07 30.17
CA LYS A 121 -6.42 35.31 30.13
C LYS A 121 -7.88 35.13 29.86
N ASP A 122 -8.19 34.14 29.12
CA ASP A 122 -9.59 33.92 28.80
C ASP A 122 -10.40 33.60 29.97
N SER A 123 -9.81 33.00 30.94
CA SER A 123 -10.59 32.56 32.09
C SER A 123 -11.05 33.72 32.92
N LYS A 124 -10.63 34.88 32.60
CA LYS A 124 -11.07 36.01 33.34
C LYS A 124 -12.36 36.55 32.92
N ARG A 125 -12.92 36.01 31.91
CA ARG A 125 -14.17 36.54 31.48
C ARG A 125 -15.32 35.99 32.20
#